data_916fc3888a3db6fc228ecc36d5eb7de4
#
_entry.id   916fc3888a3db6fc228ecc36d5eb7de4
#
_cell.length_a   1.000
_cell.length_b   1.000
_cell.length_c   1.000
_cell.angle_alpha   90.00
_cell.angle_beta   90.00
_cell.angle_gamma   90.00
#
_symmetry.space_group_name_H-M   'P 1'
#
loop_
_entity.id
_entity.type
_entity.pdbx_description
1 polymer ?
#
loop_
_entity_poly.entity_id
_entity_poly.type
_entity_poly.pdbx_seq_one_letter_code
_entity_poly.pdbx_strand_id
1 'polypeptide(L)'
;MKRLLLAITSTLAVLVLPGCLQNETIIHLNKDGSGTLVEQTTLGAQMMAMLAQMSALGGAEAKDPLAEMFSVEKAKARAATMGEGVTVEKSVPFEAGGNKGARTTYHFTDINKLRFSPGDSMKDLSPAGGQAPATPQQ
;
A
#
# COMPACT_ATOMS: atom_id res chain seq x y z
N MET A 1 -1.71 -52.11 -29.44
CA MET A 1 -1.32 -50.74 -29.76
C MET A 1 -1.58 -49.84 -28.56
N LYS A 2 -0.64 -49.91 -27.63
CA LYS A 2 -0.59 -49.07 -26.45
C LYS A 2 0.13 -47.80 -26.83
N ARG A 3 -0.53 -46.80 -27.28
CA ARG A 3 0.10 -45.53 -27.58
C ARG A 3 -0.78 -44.41 -27.12
N LEU A 4 -0.18 -43.68 -26.24
CA LEU A 4 -0.31 -42.24 -26.10
C LEU A 4 -1.59 -41.74 -25.43
N LEU A 5 -1.69 -42.03 -24.16
CA LEU A 5 -2.27 -41.09 -23.24
C LEU A 5 -1.12 -40.44 -22.45
N LEU A 6 -0.27 -39.74 -23.17
CA LEU A 6 0.54 -38.68 -22.56
C LEU A 6 -0.46 -37.54 -22.24
N ALA A 7 -1.08 -37.70 -21.09
CA ALA A 7 -1.75 -36.61 -20.43
C ALA A 7 -0.74 -35.54 -20.26
N ILE A 8 -0.86 -34.54 -21.10
CA ILE A 8 -0.25 -33.22 -20.90
C ILE A 8 -0.99 -32.64 -19.69
N THR A 9 -0.59 -33.04 -18.52
CA THR A 9 -0.86 -32.30 -17.29
C THR A 9 -0.04 -31.02 -17.41
N SER A 10 -0.59 -30.08 -18.17
CA SER A 10 -0.17 -28.69 -18.13
C SER A 10 -0.49 -28.21 -16.72
N THR A 11 0.44 -28.46 -15.82
CA THR A 11 0.43 -27.86 -14.50
C THR A 11 0.61 -26.38 -14.72
N LEU A 12 -0.51 -25.68 -14.80
CA LEU A 12 -0.56 -24.23 -14.72
C LEU A 12 -0.04 -23.88 -13.31
N ALA A 13 1.27 -23.79 -13.21
CA ALA A 13 1.92 -23.21 -12.05
C ALA A 13 1.51 -21.74 -12.02
N VAL A 14 0.44 -21.44 -11.29
CA VAL A 14 0.11 -20.08 -10.90
C VAL A 14 1.28 -19.63 -10.03
N LEU A 15 2.21 -18.96 -10.65
CA LEU A 15 3.25 -18.18 -9.97
C LEU A 15 2.52 -17.09 -9.21
N VAL A 16 2.15 -17.38 -7.96
CA VAL A 16 1.78 -16.37 -6.98
C VAL A 16 3.08 -15.60 -6.71
N LEU A 17 3.31 -14.57 -7.51
CA LEU A 17 4.37 -13.61 -7.25
C LEU A 17 3.97 -12.91 -5.95
N PRO A 18 4.70 -13.11 -4.85
CA PRO A 18 4.49 -12.30 -3.65
C PRO A 18 4.80 -10.86 -4.05
N GLY A 19 3.76 -10.03 -4.17
CA GLY A 19 3.94 -8.62 -4.49
C GLY A 19 4.83 -7.99 -3.42
N CYS A 20 5.86 -7.26 -3.85
CA CYS A 20 6.75 -6.52 -2.93
C CYS A 20 5.98 -5.49 -2.11
N LEU A 21 4.86 -5.00 -2.64
CA LEU A 21 3.95 -4.05 -2.03
C LEU A 21 2.52 -4.46 -2.37
N GLN A 22 1.69 -4.58 -1.36
CA GLN A 22 0.25 -4.80 -1.51
C GLN A 22 -0.51 -3.62 -0.93
N ASN A 23 -1.48 -3.12 -1.67
CA ASN A 23 -2.37 -2.07 -1.21
C ASN A 23 -3.82 -2.52 -1.42
N GLU A 24 -4.58 -2.52 -0.35
CA GLU A 24 -6.01 -2.83 -0.35
C GLU A 24 -6.77 -1.59 0.11
N THR A 25 -7.83 -1.25 -0.61
CA THR A 25 -8.68 -0.12 -0.27
C THR A 25 -10.13 -0.56 -0.22
N ILE A 26 -10.79 -0.26 0.89
CA ILE A 26 -12.21 -0.56 1.11
C ILE A 26 -12.92 0.75 1.44
N ILE A 27 -14.01 1.03 0.74
CA ILE A 27 -14.83 2.22 0.99
C ILE A 27 -16.19 1.75 1.52
N HIS A 28 -16.55 2.25 2.69
CA HIS A 28 -17.90 2.09 3.26
C HIS A 28 -18.65 3.41 3.11
N LEU A 29 -19.74 3.40 2.37
CA LEU A 29 -20.53 4.58 2.07
C LEU A 29 -21.87 4.52 2.80
N ASN A 30 -22.20 5.60 3.51
CA ASN A 30 -23.49 5.81 4.14
C ASN A 30 -24.49 6.45 3.15
N LYS A 31 -25.77 6.35 3.47
CA LYS A 31 -26.85 6.89 2.62
C LYS A 31 -26.83 8.42 2.49
N ASP A 32 -26.22 9.11 3.45
CA ASP A 32 -26.05 10.56 3.46
C ASP A 32 -24.82 11.07 2.69
N GLY A 33 -24.07 10.16 2.08
CA GLY A 33 -22.88 10.49 1.31
C GLY A 33 -21.58 10.55 2.15
N SER A 34 -21.66 10.44 3.46
CA SER A 34 -20.50 10.28 4.34
C SER A 34 -20.01 8.85 4.35
N GLY A 35 -18.84 8.60 4.92
CA GLY A 35 -18.36 7.23 5.04
C GLY A 35 -16.95 7.11 5.56
N THR A 36 -16.41 5.90 5.42
CA THR A 36 -15.03 5.58 5.77
C THR A 36 -14.31 4.95 4.60
N LEU A 37 -13.02 5.28 4.47
CA LEU A 37 -12.08 4.65 3.55
C LEU A 37 -11.03 3.96 4.39
N VAL A 38 -10.91 2.65 4.25
CA VAL A 38 -9.89 1.84 4.90
C VAL A 38 -8.81 1.54 3.87
N GLU A 39 -7.61 1.96 4.16
CA GLU A 39 -6.43 1.72 3.34
C GLU A 39 -5.48 0.81 4.11
N GLN A 40 -5.15 -0.34 3.54
CA GLN A 40 -4.17 -1.26 4.11
C GLN A 40 -3.01 -1.38 3.14
N THR A 41 -1.86 -0.94 3.57
CA THR A 41 -0.60 -1.06 2.82
C THR A 41 0.30 -2.07 3.51
N THR A 42 0.79 -3.05 2.76
CA THR A 42 1.60 -4.14 3.28
C THR A 42 2.87 -4.29 2.45
N LEU A 43 4.00 -4.32 3.12
CA LEU A 43 5.33 -4.54 2.53
C LEU A 43 5.71 -6.00 2.67
N GLY A 44 6.11 -6.61 1.56
CA GLY A 44 6.60 -7.98 1.54
C GLY A 44 7.99 -8.12 2.16
N ALA A 45 8.35 -9.35 2.51
CA ALA A 45 9.62 -9.68 3.18
C ALA A 45 10.86 -9.16 2.43
N GLN A 46 10.83 -9.15 1.11
CA GLN A 46 11.94 -8.65 0.29
C GLN A 46 12.13 -7.13 0.45
N MET A 47 11.05 -6.37 0.44
CA MET A 47 11.08 -4.92 0.68
C MET A 47 11.55 -4.63 2.11
N MET A 48 11.11 -5.41 3.07
CA MET A 48 11.54 -5.32 4.46
C MET A 48 13.06 -5.54 4.61
N ALA A 49 13.61 -6.55 3.93
CA ALA A 49 15.04 -6.81 3.94
C ALA A 49 15.84 -5.65 3.32
N MET A 50 15.35 -5.07 2.24
CA MET A 50 15.96 -3.90 1.59
C MET A 50 15.95 -2.68 2.51
N LEU A 51 14.83 -2.40 3.18
CA LEU A 51 14.73 -1.31 4.14
C LEU A 51 15.66 -1.49 5.33
N ALA A 52 15.77 -2.72 5.85
CA ALA A 52 16.70 -3.05 6.93
C ALA A 52 18.17 -2.83 6.52
N GLN A 53 18.52 -3.18 5.30
CA GLN A 53 19.86 -2.96 4.76
C GLN A 53 20.16 -1.46 4.61
N MET A 54 19.20 -0.66 4.14
CA MET A 54 19.33 0.79 4.03
C MET A 54 19.50 1.45 5.42
N SER A 55 18.73 1.01 6.42
CA SER A 55 18.86 1.49 7.80
C SER A 55 20.24 1.18 8.38
N ALA A 56 20.79 0.01 8.10
CA ALA A 56 22.14 -0.38 8.56
C ALA A 56 23.24 0.53 7.99
N LEU A 57 23.05 1.05 6.77
CA LEU A 57 23.97 1.97 6.13
C LEU A 57 23.82 3.42 6.64
N GLY A 58 22.67 3.78 7.20
CA GLY A 58 22.36 5.12 7.71
C GLY A 58 22.95 5.47 9.09
N GLY A 59 23.57 4.50 9.77
CA GLY A 59 24.19 4.71 11.10
C GLY A 59 23.20 4.65 12.28
N ALA A 60 23.72 4.87 13.48
CA ALA A 60 22.99 4.67 14.75
C ALA A 60 21.84 5.66 15.01
N GLU A 61 21.69 6.70 14.21
CA GLU A 61 20.60 7.69 14.31
C GLU A 61 19.46 7.44 13.29
N ALA A 62 19.55 6.38 12.48
CA ALA A 62 18.51 6.06 11.52
C ALA A 62 17.24 5.65 12.26
N LYS A 63 16.20 6.49 12.16
CA LYS A 63 14.86 6.15 12.63
C LYS A 63 14.37 4.90 11.91
N ASP A 64 13.54 4.11 12.58
CA ASP A 64 12.89 2.97 11.95
C ASP A 64 12.12 3.46 10.70
N PRO A 65 12.55 3.10 9.48
CA PRO A 65 11.93 3.60 8.26
C PRO A 65 10.47 3.17 8.13
N LEU A 66 10.09 2.07 8.77
CA LEU A 66 8.70 1.62 8.81
C LEU A 66 7.85 2.51 9.72
N ALA A 67 8.36 2.83 10.91
CA ALA A 67 7.65 3.70 11.85
C ALA A 67 7.46 5.09 11.25
N GLU A 68 8.44 5.59 10.49
CA GLU A 68 8.32 6.86 9.79
C GLU A 68 7.35 6.79 8.62
N MET A 69 7.44 5.73 7.80
CA MET A 69 6.59 5.53 6.62
C MET A 69 5.11 5.42 6.98
N PHE A 70 4.81 4.75 8.08
CA PHE A 70 3.43 4.53 8.56
C PHE A 70 3.06 5.41 9.77
N SER A 71 3.70 6.55 9.92
CA SER A 71 3.41 7.49 10.99
C SER A 71 2.01 8.12 10.86
N VAL A 72 1.43 8.50 11.98
CA VAL A 72 0.14 9.20 12.01
C VAL A 72 0.22 10.55 11.28
N GLU A 73 1.37 11.21 11.33
CA GLU A 73 1.63 12.47 10.63
C GLU A 73 1.55 12.29 9.11
N LYS A 74 2.12 11.22 8.58
CA LYS A 74 1.98 10.85 7.16
C LYS A 74 0.53 10.56 6.79
N ALA A 75 -0.20 9.83 7.63
CA ALA A 75 -1.61 9.57 7.43
C ALA A 75 -2.44 10.86 7.40
N LYS A 76 -2.16 11.82 8.30
CA LYS A 76 -2.82 13.13 8.31
C LYS A 76 -2.49 13.96 7.08
N ALA A 77 -1.23 13.98 6.66
CA ALA A 77 -0.82 14.68 5.44
C ALA A 77 -1.55 14.11 4.23
N ARG A 78 -1.67 12.77 4.15
CA ARG A 78 -2.43 12.10 3.10
C ARG A 78 -3.92 12.46 3.14
N ALA A 79 -4.55 12.44 4.32
CA ALA A 79 -5.96 12.85 4.47
C ALA A 79 -6.22 14.25 3.91
N ALA A 80 -5.30 15.18 4.12
CA ALA A 80 -5.40 16.54 3.58
C ALA A 80 -5.39 16.59 2.04
N THR A 81 -4.72 15.64 1.38
CA THR A 81 -4.74 15.54 -0.09
C THR A 81 -5.96 14.83 -0.64
N MET A 82 -6.66 14.06 0.18
CA MET A 82 -7.85 13.28 -0.21
C MET A 82 -9.12 14.12 -0.32
N GLY A 83 -9.09 15.38 0.08
CA GLY A 83 -10.20 16.32 -0.07
C GLY A 83 -10.65 16.96 1.24
N GLU A 84 -11.51 17.96 1.11
CA GLU A 84 -12.08 18.67 2.24
C GLU A 84 -13.00 17.77 3.07
N GLY A 85 -12.84 17.79 4.39
CA GLY A 85 -13.63 16.99 5.31
C GLY A 85 -13.15 15.55 5.46
N VAL A 86 -11.97 15.21 4.93
CA VAL A 86 -11.33 13.93 5.17
C VAL A 86 -10.41 14.02 6.39
N THR A 87 -10.58 13.10 7.32
CA THR A 87 -9.81 13.04 8.57
C THR A 87 -9.31 11.62 8.84
N VAL A 88 -8.21 11.50 9.56
CA VAL A 88 -7.72 10.19 10.05
C VAL A 88 -8.52 9.81 11.28
N GLU A 89 -9.23 8.70 11.22
CA GLU A 89 -9.92 8.13 12.37
C GLU A 89 -8.97 7.22 13.17
N LYS A 90 -8.24 6.36 12.47
CA LYS A 90 -7.34 5.38 13.08
C LYS A 90 -6.22 4.99 12.13
N SER A 91 -5.02 4.85 12.66
CA SER A 91 -3.90 4.22 11.95
C SER A 91 -3.22 3.22 12.88
N VAL A 92 -3.14 1.97 12.46
CA VAL A 92 -2.58 0.88 13.28
C VAL A 92 -1.60 0.07 12.47
N PRO A 93 -0.52 -0.41 13.10
CA PRO A 93 0.37 -1.37 12.49
C PRO A 93 -0.40 -2.64 12.08
N PHE A 94 0.00 -3.23 10.98
CA PHE A 94 -0.54 -4.46 10.45
C PHE A 94 0.60 -5.44 10.18
N GLU A 95 0.43 -6.68 10.63
CA GLU A 95 1.40 -7.75 10.36
C GLU A 95 0.64 -9.04 10.07
N ALA A 96 0.96 -9.66 8.93
CA ALA A 96 0.42 -10.96 8.54
C ALA A 96 1.37 -11.70 7.61
N GLY A 97 1.61 -12.98 7.89
CA GLY A 97 2.41 -13.86 7.02
C GLY A 97 3.83 -13.39 6.78
N GLY A 98 4.45 -12.71 7.76
CA GLY A 98 5.80 -12.15 7.64
C GLY A 98 5.87 -10.82 6.88
N ASN A 99 4.74 -10.30 6.43
CA ASN A 99 4.63 -8.98 5.82
C ASN A 99 4.22 -7.97 6.89
N LYS A 100 4.74 -6.76 6.80
CA LYS A 100 4.43 -5.66 7.73
C LYS A 100 3.90 -4.46 6.99
N GLY A 101 3.07 -3.69 7.67
CA GLY A 101 2.48 -2.50 7.08
C GLY A 101 1.62 -1.73 8.06
N ALA A 102 0.67 -0.98 7.52
CA ALA A 102 -0.33 -0.28 8.32
C ALA A 102 -1.71 -0.38 7.70
N ARG A 103 -2.71 -0.32 8.55
CA ARG A 103 -4.11 -0.15 8.20
C ARG A 103 -4.57 1.20 8.72
N THR A 104 -4.93 2.09 7.82
CA THR A 104 -5.41 3.43 8.14
C THR A 104 -6.86 3.56 7.75
N THR A 105 -7.69 4.06 8.66
CA THR A 105 -9.09 4.39 8.43
C THR A 105 -9.22 5.89 8.36
N TYR A 106 -9.77 6.37 7.25
CA TYR A 106 -10.13 7.76 7.04
C TYR A 106 -11.64 7.90 7.10
N HIS A 107 -12.12 8.96 7.71
CA HIS A 107 -13.52 9.38 7.66
C HIS A 107 -13.66 10.51 6.64
N PHE A 108 -14.69 10.48 5.82
CA PHE A 108 -15.05 11.55 4.90
C PHE A 108 -16.51 11.96 5.09
N THR A 109 -16.81 13.23 4.92
CA THR A 109 -18.16 13.78 5.12
C THR A 109 -19.01 13.76 3.85
N ASP A 110 -18.37 13.73 2.67
CA ASP A 110 -19.05 13.74 1.38
C ASP A 110 -18.19 13.01 0.33
N ILE A 111 -18.75 11.95 -0.23
CA ILE A 111 -18.08 11.13 -1.27
C ILE A 111 -17.76 11.95 -2.53
N ASN A 112 -18.53 12.98 -2.86
CA ASN A 112 -18.30 13.81 -4.04
C ASN A 112 -17.07 14.72 -3.88
N LYS A 113 -16.66 14.97 -2.64
CA LYS A 113 -15.44 15.73 -2.30
C LYS A 113 -14.21 14.83 -2.12
N LEU A 114 -14.42 13.52 -2.02
CA LEU A 114 -13.31 12.57 -1.86
C LEU A 114 -12.52 12.47 -3.15
N ARG A 115 -11.23 12.77 -3.06
CA ARG A 115 -10.24 12.61 -4.13
C ARG A 115 -9.34 11.46 -3.76
N PHE A 116 -9.57 10.32 -4.35
CA PHE A 116 -8.79 9.13 -4.09
C PHE A 116 -8.25 8.56 -5.41
N SER A 117 -6.95 8.34 -5.44
CA SER A 117 -6.29 7.62 -6.54
C SER A 117 -5.47 6.48 -5.95
N PRO A 118 -5.71 5.23 -6.37
CA PRO A 118 -4.99 4.08 -5.84
C PRO A 118 -3.47 4.16 -5.98
N GLY A 119 -2.98 4.92 -6.97
CA GLY A 119 -1.55 5.12 -7.20
C GLY A 119 -0.90 6.16 -6.29
N ASP A 120 -1.67 6.99 -5.59
CA ASP A 120 -1.10 8.04 -4.76
C ASP A 120 -0.45 7.48 -3.48
N SER A 121 -0.94 6.35 -2.98
CA SER A 121 -0.29 5.62 -1.87
C SER A 121 1.15 5.21 -2.20
N MET A 122 1.42 4.90 -3.46
CA MET A 122 2.76 4.53 -3.91
C MET A 122 3.71 5.73 -4.00
N LYS A 123 3.19 6.93 -4.32
CA LYS A 123 3.99 8.16 -4.38
C LYS A 123 4.52 8.54 -3.00
N ASP A 124 3.70 8.37 -1.97
CA ASP A 124 4.06 8.65 -0.59
C ASP A 124 5.14 7.69 -0.03
N LEU A 125 5.29 6.51 -0.65
CA LEU A 125 6.28 5.50 -0.29
C LEU A 125 7.60 5.68 -1.04
N SER A 126 7.66 6.56 -2.05
CA SER A 126 8.91 6.84 -2.75
C SER A 126 9.82 7.69 -1.86
N PRO A 127 11.09 7.28 -1.66
CA PRO A 127 12.06 8.15 -1.02
C PRO A 127 12.16 9.46 -1.81
N ALA A 128 12.13 10.59 -1.11
CA ALA A 128 12.16 11.92 -1.71
C ALA A 128 13.32 12.04 -2.71
N GLY A 129 13.01 12.07 -4.01
CA GLY A 129 13.99 12.20 -5.07
C GLY A 129 13.73 11.39 -6.34
N GLY A 130 12.84 10.42 -6.33
CA GLY A 130 12.49 9.63 -7.51
C GLY A 130 11.36 10.27 -8.32
N GLN A 131 11.69 11.15 -9.27
CA GLN A 131 10.76 11.50 -10.34
C GLN A 131 10.47 10.22 -11.14
N ALA A 132 9.23 9.74 -11.06
CA ALA A 132 8.78 8.71 -11.99
C ALA A 132 8.94 9.24 -13.42
N PRO A 133 9.50 8.45 -14.37
CA PRO A 133 9.57 8.87 -15.74
C PRO A 133 8.15 9.10 -16.26
N ALA A 134 7.88 10.28 -16.78
CA ALA A 134 6.64 10.63 -17.43
C ALA A 134 6.43 9.65 -18.60
N THR A 135 5.38 8.85 -18.50
CA THR A 135 4.93 8.00 -19.61
C THR A 135 4.42 8.93 -20.71
N PRO A 136 4.96 8.87 -21.95
CA PRO A 136 4.40 9.66 -23.03
C PRO A 136 3.00 9.14 -23.35
N GLN A 137 2.01 9.99 -23.20
CA GLN A 137 0.68 9.74 -23.76
C GLN A 137 0.78 9.81 -25.27
N GLN A 138 0.51 8.71 -25.93
CA GLN A 138 0.15 8.68 -27.36
C GLN A 138 -1.37 8.69 -27.48
#